data_cac642df7c998b1665f5b5faa77115dc
#
_entry.id   cac642df7c998b1665f5b5faa77115dc
#
_cell.length_a   1.000
_cell.length_b   1.000
_cell.length_c   1.000
_cell.angle_alpha   90.00
_cell.angle_beta   90.00
_cell.angle_gamma   90.00
#
_symmetry.space_group_name_H-M   'P 1'
#
loop_
_entity.id
_entity.type
_entity.pdbx_description
1 polymer ?
#
loop_
_entity_poly.entity_id
_entity_poly.type
_entity_poly.pdbx_seq_one_letter_code
_entity_poly.pdbx_strand_id
1 'polypeptide(L)'
;VINEPIDLKSALSSFDQLWSPRIVTQVNDYDVRVTKVAGVHVWHVHENTDEFFLVLDGELGIGLRDGEDEGERVVVLPKGSVFVVPRGVEHRPFSTDGASILLFEPTGTSTVGDRHDPVPAHVDATTGHALG
;
A
#
# COMPACT_ATOMS: atom_id res chain seq x y z
N VAL A 1 -17.82 0.28 21.40
CA VAL A 1 -18.58 -0.58 20.48
C VAL A 1 -17.69 -1.69 19.96
N ILE A 2 -18.14 -2.90 20.09
CA ILE A 2 -17.46 -4.04 19.49
C ILE A 2 -17.98 -4.17 18.07
N ASN A 3 -17.07 -4.06 17.11
CA ASN A 3 -17.42 -4.18 15.71
C ASN A 3 -17.61 -5.62 15.29
N GLU A 4 -18.39 -5.81 14.26
CA GLU A 4 -18.49 -7.10 13.61
C GLU A 4 -17.18 -7.40 12.87
N PRO A 5 -16.85 -8.69 12.68
CA PRO A 5 -15.73 -9.05 11.81
C PRO A 5 -15.91 -8.44 10.42
N ILE A 6 -14.81 -8.02 9.81
CA ILE A 6 -14.81 -7.43 8.48
C ILE A 6 -14.36 -8.49 7.48
N ASP A 7 -15.22 -8.82 6.52
CA ASP A 7 -14.85 -9.69 5.41
C ASP A 7 -14.09 -8.88 4.37
N LEU A 8 -12.82 -9.19 4.16
CA LEU A 8 -11.98 -8.41 3.26
C LEU A 8 -12.43 -8.48 1.80
N LYS A 9 -12.95 -9.63 1.38
CA LYS A 9 -13.46 -9.77 0.01
C LYS A 9 -14.64 -8.84 -0.22
N SER A 10 -15.55 -8.75 0.73
CA SER A 10 -16.71 -7.85 0.65
C SER A 10 -16.24 -6.40 0.69
N ALA A 11 -15.29 -6.07 1.54
CA ALA A 11 -14.73 -4.72 1.61
C ALA A 11 -14.11 -4.31 0.28
N LEU A 12 -13.30 -5.16 -0.33
CA LEU A 12 -12.69 -4.91 -1.62
C LEU A 12 -13.71 -4.76 -2.75
N SER A 13 -14.82 -5.47 -2.67
CA SER A 13 -15.89 -5.39 -3.66
C SER A 13 -16.73 -4.12 -3.55
N SER A 14 -16.59 -3.36 -2.47
CA SER A 14 -17.42 -2.18 -2.21
C SER A 14 -16.90 -0.91 -2.89
N PHE A 15 -15.75 -0.94 -3.54
CA PHE A 15 -15.20 0.20 -4.24
C PHE A 15 -14.42 -0.24 -5.47
N ASP A 16 -14.28 0.66 -6.45
CA ASP A 16 -13.61 0.35 -7.73
C ASP A 16 -12.30 1.12 -7.93
N GLN A 17 -12.06 2.17 -7.16
CA GLN A 17 -10.89 3.01 -7.33
C GLN A 17 -9.60 2.25 -7.08
N LEU A 18 -8.63 2.42 -7.99
CA LEU A 18 -7.28 1.87 -7.84
C LEU A 18 -6.41 2.85 -7.06
N TRP A 19 -5.42 2.31 -6.35
CA TRP A 19 -4.44 3.10 -5.58
C TRP A 19 -5.11 4.05 -4.59
N SER A 20 -6.24 3.63 -4.03
CA SER A 20 -7.05 4.44 -3.13
C SER A 20 -7.46 3.60 -1.91
N PRO A 21 -6.57 3.48 -0.91
CA PRO A 21 -6.79 2.60 0.23
C PRO A 21 -8.03 2.94 1.05
N ARG A 22 -8.71 1.90 1.49
CA ARG A 22 -9.83 1.97 2.42
C ARG A 22 -9.43 1.43 3.77
N ILE A 23 -9.73 2.18 4.82
CA ILE A 23 -9.47 1.78 6.20
C ILE A 23 -10.60 0.83 6.62
N VAL A 24 -10.25 -0.43 6.87
CA VAL A 24 -11.25 -1.44 7.26
C VAL A 24 -11.38 -1.53 8.78
N THR A 25 -10.30 -1.33 9.50
CA THR A 25 -10.30 -1.31 10.96
C THR A 25 -9.00 -0.69 11.46
N GLN A 26 -8.87 -0.60 12.78
CA GLN A 26 -7.68 -0.06 13.42
C GLN A 26 -7.21 -0.98 14.54
N VAL A 27 -5.91 -1.00 14.75
CA VAL A 27 -5.27 -1.69 15.86
C VAL A 27 -4.40 -0.66 16.56
N ASN A 28 -4.77 -0.28 17.78
CA ASN A 28 -4.15 0.84 18.50
C ASN A 28 -4.19 2.11 17.61
N ASP A 29 -3.06 2.74 17.37
CA ASP A 29 -2.94 3.91 16.50
C ASP A 29 -2.54 3.56 15.06
N TYR A 30 -2.80 2.32 14.64
CA TYR A 30 -2.52 1.84 13.29
C TYR A 30 -3.81 1.56 12.53
N ASP A 31 -3.75 1.86 11.22
CA ASP A 31 -4.81 1.49 10.29
C ASP A 31 -4.51 0.14 9.66
N VAL A 32 -5.54 -0.68 9.54
CA VAL A 32 -5.55 -1.82 8.61
C VAL A 32 -6.29 -1.35 7.36
N ARG A 33 -5.58 -1.29 6.24
CA ARG A 33 -6.12 -0.78 4.97
C ARG A 33 -6.10 -1.85 3.91
N VAL A 34 -7.09 -1.82 3.02
CA VAL A 34 -7.08 -2.65 1.81
C VAL A 34 -7.14 -1.74 0.59
N THR A 35 -6.46 -2.15 -0.47
CA THR A 35 -6.47 -1.40 -1.71
C THR A 35 -6.38 -2.34 -2.91
N LYS A 36 -6.96 -1.90 -4.02
CA LYS A 36 -6.81 -2.53 -5.32
C LYS A 36 -5.79 -1.75 -6.10
N VAL A 37 -4.90 -2.45 -6.78
CA VAL A 37 -3.80 -1.84 -7.51
C VAL A 37 -3.68 -2.44 -8.90
N ALA A 38 -3.33 -1.62 -9.87
CA ALA A 38 -2.96 -2.02 -11.22
C ALA A 38 -2.14 -0.87 -11.82
N GLY A 39 -1.14 -1.20 -12.62
CA GLY A 39 -0.23 -0.20 -13.14
C GLY A 39 0.84 0.18 -12.12
N VAL A 40 1.32 1.40 -12.19
CA VAL A 40 2.51 1.85 -11.45
C VAL A 40 2.14 2.98 -10.50
N HIS A 41 2.57 2.88 -9.27
CA HIS A 41 2.47 3.94 -8.26
C HIS A 41 3.52 5.04 -8.54
N VAL A 42 4.05 5.67 -7.52
CA VAL A 42 5.05 6.72 -7.63
C VAL A 42 6.21 6.40 -6.69
N TRP A 43 7.42 6.81 -7.08
CA TRP A 43 8.57 6.76 -6.18
C TRP A 43 8.31 7.68 -5.00
N HIS A 44 8.41 7.13 -3.79
CA HIS A 44 8.16 7.87 -2.56
C HIS A 44 8.89 7.22 -1.38
N VAL A 45 8.92 7.94 -0.28
CA VAL A 45 9.57 7.49 0.94
C VAL A 45 8.75 7.86 2.17
N HIS A 46 8.64 6.93 3.10
CA HIS A 46 8.12 7.17 4.44
C HIS A 46 9.31 7.27 5.39
N GLU A 47 9.52 8.44 5.97
CA GLU A 47 10.73 8.69 6.76
C GLU A 47 10.64 8.18 8.20
N ASN A 48 9.44 8.04 8.72
CA ASN A 48 9.21 7.76 10.14
C ASN A 48 8.54 6.42 10.42
N THR A 49 8.18 5.66 9.39
CA THR A 49 7.50 4.38 9.58
C THR A 49 7.91 3.37 8.51
N ASP A 50 7.95 2.11 8.92
CA ASP A 50 8.02 1.00 7.98
C ASP A 50 6.66 0.83 7.32
N GLU A 51 6.63 0.26 6.11
CA GLU A 51 5.38 -0.03 5.42
C GLU A 51 5.23 -1.53 5.22
N PHE A 52 4.15 -2.10 5.75
CA PHE A 52 3.85 -3.51 5.68
C PHE A 52 2.90 -3.79 4.52
N PHE A 53 3.24 -4.80 3.70
CA PHE A 53 2.43 -5.27 2.59
C PHE A 53 2.09 -6.75 2.76
N LEU A 54 0.84 -7.09 2.52
CA LEU A 54 0.37 -8.47 2.37
C LEU A 54 -0.43 -8.55 1.08
N VAL A 55 -0.04 -9.45 0.18
CA VAL A 55 -0.78 -9.66 -1.07
C VAL A 55 -1.92 -10.64 -0.83
N LEU A 56 -3.15 -10.15 -0.98
CA LEU A 56 -4.36 -10.94 -0.80
C LEU A 56 -4.75 -11.69 -2.07
N ASP A 57 -4.50 -11.08 -3.22
CA ASP A 57 -4.79 -11.66 -4.53
C ASP A 57 -3.91 -11.01 -5.58
N GLY A 58 -3.58 -11.74 -6.64
CA GLY A 58 -2.70 -11.26 -7.69
C GLY A 58 -1.22 -11.26 -7.29
N GLU A 59 -0.47 -10.34 -7.87
CA GLU A 59 0.98 -10.23 -7.65
C GLU A 59 1.36 -8.75 -7.58
N LEU A 60 2.19 -8.40 -6.59
CA LEU A 60 2.68 -7.05 -6.41
C LEU A 60 4.19 -7.01 -6.62
N GLY A 61 4.66 -6.10 -7.46
CA GLY A 61 6.06 -5.76 -7.55
C GLY A 61 6.34 -4.50 -6.74
N ILE A 62 7.52 -4.41 -6.15
CA ILE A 62 7.97 -3.19 -5.47
C ILE A 62 9.38 -2.88 -5.96
N GLY A 63 9.52 -1.75 -6.66
CA GLY A 63 10.83 -1.20 -6.97
C GLY A 63 11.43 -0.59 -5.72
N LEU A 64 12.70 -0.83 -5.48
CA LEU A 64 13.42 -0.35 -4.31
C LEU A 64 14.71 0.35 -4.76
N ARG A 65 15.03 1.46 -4.10
CA ARG A 65 16.30 2.17 -4.21
C ARG A 65 16.97 2.15 -2.84
N ASP A 66 17.40 0.97 -2.42
CA ASP A 66 17.92 0.74 -1.08
C ASP A 66 19.41 0.36 -1.06
N GLY A 67 20.05 0.28 -2.22
CA GLY A 67 21.44 -0.13 -2.35
C GLY A 67 22.40 1.05 -2.36
N GLU A 68 23.62 0.81 -1.85
CA GLU A 68 24.70 1.81 -1.91
C GLU A 68 25.21 2.04 -3.32
N ASP A 69 24.96 1.10 -4.21
CA ASP A 69 25.44 1.15 -5.60
C ASP A 69 24.48 1.90 -6.52
N GLU A 70 23.57 2.68 -5.99
CA GLU A 70 22.57 3.44 -6.74
C GLU A 70 21.68 2.58 -7.65
N GLY A 71 21.74 1.26 -7.46
CA GLY A 71 20.95 0.33 -8.22
C GLY A 71 19.51 0.30 -7.74
N GLU A 72 18.63 0.12 -8.70
CA GLU A 72 17.26 -0.23 -8.40
C GLU A 72 17.13 -1.74 -8.43
N ARG A 73 16.35 -2.28 -7.52
CA ARG A 73 15.98 -3.69 -7.59
C ARG A 73 14.48 -3.81 -7.44
N VAL A 74 13.95 -4.94 -7.83
CA VAL A 74 12.54 -5.24 -7.73
C VAL A 74 12.36 -6.49 -6.88
N VAL A 75 11.47 -6.42 -5.90
CA VAL A 75 10.97 -7.61 -5.22
C VAL A 75 9.59 -7.92 -5.76
N VAL A 76 9.29 -9.19 -5.93
CA VAL A 76 8.00 -9.65 -6.42
C VAL A 76 7.31 -10.43 -5.32
N LEU A 77 6.11 -10.00 -4.97
CA LEU A 77 5.30 -10.60 -3.92
C LEU A 77 4.16 -11.39 -4.57
N PRO A 78 4.21 -12.73 -4.54
CA PRO A 78 3.06 -13.51 -4.97
C PRO A 78 1.95 -13.47 -3.91
N LYS A 79 0.78 -13.95 -4.30
CA LYS A 79 -0.36 -14.08 -3.39
C LYS A 79 0.04 -14.79 -2.10
N GLY A 80 -0.38 -14.23 -0.97
CA GLY A 80 -0.13 -14.79 0.36
C GLY A 80 1.22 -14.41 0.96
N SER A 81 2.05 -13.61 0.28
CA SER A 81 3.33 -13.19 0.83
C SER A 81 3.26 -11.83 1.51
N VAL A 82 4.19 -11.60 2.42
CA VAL A 82 4.35 -10.33 3.13
C VAL A 82 5.72 -9.74 2.85
N PHE A 83 5.80 -8.42 2.92
CA PHE A 83 7.06 -7.70 2.78
C PHE A 83 6.98 -6.39 3.56
N VAL A 84 8.09 -6.01 4.17
CA VAL A 84 8.18 -4.72 4.85
C VAL A 84 9.21 -3.85 4.13
N VAL A 85 8.79 -2.66 3.72
CA VAL A 85 9.71 -1.63 3.24
C VAL A 85 10.14 -0.82 4.46
N PRO A 86 11.43 -0.85 4.83
CA PRO A 86 11.90 -0.09 5.99
C PRO A 86 11.73 1.41 5.79
N ARG A 87 11.54 2.13 6.90
CA ARG A 87 11.52 3.59 6.86
C ARG A 87 12.77 4.13 6.16
N GLY A 88 12.61 5.21 5.43
CA GLY A 88 13.71 5.85 4.73
C GLY A 88 14.10 5.22 3.39
N VAL A 89 13.50 4.11 3.02
CA VAL A 89 13.78 3.44 1.74
C VAL A 89 12.82 3.94 0.68
N GLU A 90 13.36 4.51 -0.38
CA GLU A 90 12.58 4.96 -1.52
C GLU A 90 12.05 3.76 -2.30
N HIS A 91 10.77 3.76 -2.62
CA HIS A 91 10.13 2.61 -3.25
C HIS A 91 8.97 3.02 -4.14
N ARG A 92 8.63 2.12 -5.06
CA ARG A 92 7.52 2.30 -6.01
C ARG A 92 6.82 0.97 -6.26
N PRO A 93 5.63 0.76 -5.67
CA PRO A 93 4.83 -0.44 -5.96
C PRO A 93 4.25 -0.40 -7.37
N PHE A 94 4.03 -1.59 -7.95
CA PHE A 94 3.37 -1.73 -9.22
C PHE A 94 2.73 -3.12 -9.32
N SER A 95 1.76 -3.26 -10.21
CA SER A 95 1.18 -4.56 -10.53
C SER A 95 0.77 -4.58 -11.99
N THR A 96 1.35 -5.49 -12.76
CA THR A 96 1.09 -5.57 -14.20
C THR A 96 -0.35 -6.03 -14.48
N ASP A 97 -0.80 -7.06 -13.78
CA ASP A 97 -2.10 -7.68 -14.03
C ASP A 97 -3.15 -7.35 -12.97
N GLY A 98 -2.80 -6.56 -11.99
CA GLY A 98 -3.68 -6.20 -10.89
C GLY A 98 -3.47 -7.05 -9.66
N ALA A 99 -3.70 -6.45 -8.50
CA ALA A 99 -3.60 -7.12 -7.22
C ALA A 99 -4.53 -6.47 -6.20
N SER A 100 -4.83 -7.21 -5.15
CA SER A 100 -5.46 -6.70 -3.94
C SER A 100 -4.48 -6.91 -2.80
N ILE A 101 -4.24 -5.85 -2.03
CA ILE A 101 -3.23 -5.86 -0.98
C ILE A 101 -3.79 -5.32 0.32
N LEU A 102 -3.20 -5.75 1.43
CA LEU A 102 -3.47 -5.22 2.75
C LEU A 102 -2.23 -4.45 3.21
N LEU A 103 -2.46 -3.26 3.72
CA LEU A 103 -1.46 -2.39 4.30
C LEU A 103 -1.73 -2.24 5.79
N PHE A 104 -0.67 -2.12 6.59
CA PHE A 104 -0.77 -1.89 8.01
C PHE A 104 0.22 -0.79 8.38
N GLU A 105 -0.30 0.35 8.80
CA GLU A 105 0.53 1.55 8.99
C GLU A 105 -0.12 2.53 9.97
N PRO A 106 0.65 3.43 10.57
CA PRO A 106 0.09 4.42 11.49
C PRO A 106 -1.02 5.23 10.85
N THR A 107 -2.07 5.50 11.61
CA THR A 107 -3.16 6.38 11.19
C THR A 107 -2.60 7.73 10.74
N GLY A 108 -3.07 8.21 9.59
CA GLY A 108 -2.61 9.46 9.01
C GLY A 108 -1.43 9.34 8.06
N THR A 109 -0.92 8.12 7.82
CA THR A 109 0.17 7.92 6.85
C THR A 109 -0.34 8.19 5.44
N SER A 110 0.38 9.05 4.71
CA SER A 110 0.06 9.37 3.31
C SER A 110 0.45 8.24 2.37
N THR A 111 -0.39 7.98 1.38
CA THR A 111 -0.14 6.98 0.33
C THR A 111 1.09 7.31 -0.53
N VAL A 112 1.52 8.57 -0.55
CA VAL A 112 2.67 9.03 -1.32
C VAL A 112 3.85 9.42 -0.41
N GLY A 113 3.80 9.06 0.88
CA GLY A 113 4.88 9.29 1.81
C GLY A 113 5.14 10.76 2.12
N ASP A 114 6.34 11.03 2.64
CA ASP A 114 6.77 12.36 3.05
C ASP A 114 7.47 13.11 1.91
N ARG A 115 8.15 12.37 1.04
CA ARG A 115 8.80 12.89 -0.17
C ARG A 115 8.46 11.97 -1.33
N HIS A 116 8.16 12.55 -2.47
CA HIS A 116 7.71 11.79 -3.63
C HIS A 116 7.94 12.53 -4.94
N ASP A 117 8.00 11.76 -6.03
CA ASP A 117 7.94 12.31 -7.38
C ASP A 117 6.55 12.90 -7.66
N PRO A 118 6.36 13.64 -8.75
CA PRO A 118 5.05 14.14 -9.12
C PRO A 118 4.01 13.01 -9.16
N VAL A 119 2.87 13.24 -8.51
CA VAL A 119 1.81 12.23 -8.37
C VAL A 119 0.98 12.18 -9.66
N PRO A 120 0.94 11.03 -10.35
CA PRO A 120 0.11 10.90 -11.54
C PRO A 120 -1.37 10.89 -11.17
N ALA A 121 -2.22 11.21 -12.15
CA ALA A 121 -3.66 11.34 -11.92
C ALA A 121 -4.35 10.05 -11.45
N HIS A 122 -3.78 8.89 -11.76
CA HIS A 122 -4.36 7.61 -11.37
C HIS A 122 -4.01 7.18 -9.94
N VAL A 123 -3.16 7.93 -9.24
CA VAL A 123 -2.78 7.66 -7.85
C VAL A 123 -3.49 8.63 -6.93
N ASP A 124 -4.16 8.12 -5.93
CA ASP A 124 -4.86 8.92 -4.94
C ASP A 124 -3.91 9.26 -3.78
N ALA A 125 -3.50 10.51 -3.71
CA ALA A 125 -2.68 11.03 -2.61
C ALA A 125 -3.60 11.30 -1.41
N THR A 126 -3.64 10.36 -0.49
CA THR A 126 -4.60 10.39 0.62
C THR A 126 -3.98 9.77 1.88
N THR A 127 -4.58 10.01 3.01
CA THR A 127 -4.28 9.33 4.26
C THR A 127 -5.24 8.16 4.53
N GLY A 128 -5.94 7.73 3.49
CA GLY A 128 -6.91 6.65 3.55
C GLY A 128 -8.33 7.17 3.62
N HIS A 129 -9.25 6.41 3.05
CA HIS A 129 -10.68 6.70 3.08
C HIS A 129 -11.40 5.73 4.00
N ALA A 130 -12.46 6.17 4.63
CA ALA A 130 -13.32 5.28 5.39
C ALA A 130 -13.98 4.27 4.43
N LEU A 131 -14.20 3.06 4.91
CA LEU A 131 -14.95 2.04 4.19
C LEU A 131 -16.44 2.38 4.28
N GLY A 132 -17.10 2.42 3.16
CA GLY A 132 -18.52 2.76 3.08
C GLY A 132 -18.75 4.20 2.75
#